data_0871849d5a05faff7061348b1ce988a9
#
_entry.id   0871849d5a05faff7061348b1ce988a9
#
_cell.length_a   1.000
_cell.length_b   1.000
_cell.length_c   1.000
_cell.angle_alpha   90.00
_cell.angle_beta   90.00
_cell.angle_gamma   90.00
#
_symmetry.space_group_name_H-M   'P 1'
#
loop_
_entity.id
_entity.type
_entity.pdbx_description
1 polymer ?
#
loop_
_entity_poly.entity_id
_entity_poly.type
_entity_poly.pdbx_seq_one_letter_code
_entity_poly.pdbx_strand_id
1 'polypeptide(L)'
;MCIRDSLERALGAIVLAMFSNPAARTEGRTVHGLGASPGVYEGTARVISGVPEFDRIQPGDVLVTGATTTAFNIVLPLLGAIVTDRGGALSHAAIVAREFAIPGVVGCTDATAVIPDGAWVRVDGQAGEAAVIR
;
A
#
# COMPACT_ATOMS: atom_id res chain seq x y z
N MET A 1 18.62 0.79 16.27
CA MET A 1 19.35 0.83 16.23
C MET A 1 19.31 0.79 15.87
N CYS A 2 19.44 0.97 16.23
CA CYS A 2 20.12 1.03 16.16
C CYS A 2 19.92 1.04 15.91
N ILE A 3 19.62 1.54 16.65
CA ILE A 3 20.27 1.60 16.32
C ILE A 3 19.82 1.52 16.16
N ARG A 4 19.81 1.44 16.28
CA ARG A 4 20.16 1.39 16.04
C ARG A 4 19.85 1.46 16.19
N ASP A 5 19.70 2.29 16.82
CA ASP A 5 20.08 2.26 16.55
C ASP A 5 20.23 2.13 16.52
N SER A 6 20.36 2.94 17.10
CA SER A 6 21.09 2.71 16.72
C SER A 6 21.34 2.41 16.22
N LEU A 7 21.40 3.01 16.43
CA LEU A 7 22.14 2.70 15.68
C LEU A 7 21.80 2.51 15.39
N GLU A 8 21.57 2.58 15.49
CA GLU A 8 21.76 2.29 14.98
C GLU A 8 21.49 2.27 14.94
N ARG A 9 21.59 3.17 15.59
CA ARG A 9 21.90 3.12 15.28
C ARG A 9 22.25 2.82 14.91
N ALA A 10 22.24 3.52 15.33
CA ALA A 10 22.93 3.18 14.66
C ALA A 10 23.16 2.71 14.19
N LEU A 11 23.04 3.18 14.49
CA LEU A 11 23.45 2.61 13.81
C LEU A 11 22.98 2.28 13.38
N GLY A 12 22.66 2.75 13.64
CA GLY A 12 22.64 2.38 13.15
C GLY A 12 22.12 2.22 12.37
N ALA A 13 21.96 2.59 12.39
CA ALA A 13 21.96 2.38 11.65
C ALA A 13 22.10 2.06 10.89
N ILE A 14 22.24 2.36 11.06
CA ILE A 14 22.73 2.03 10.32
C ILE A 14 22.57 1.50 9.93
N VAL A 15 22.27 1.83 10.40
CA VAL A 15 22.42 1.25 10.03
C VAL A 15 21.86 1.00 9.59
N LEU A 16 21.54 1.48 9.79
CA LEU A 16 21.45 1.21 9.34
C LEU A 16 21.36 1.03 8.52
N ALA A 17 21.25 1.26 8.59
CA ALA A 17 21.55 1.03 7.83
C ALA A 17 21.81 0.68 7.27
N MET A 18 21.91 0.89 7.38
CA MET A 18 22.36 0.52 6.99
C MET A 18 22.27 -0.01 6.70
N PHE A 19 21.88 0.18 6.71
CA PHE A 19 21.98 -0.44 6.35
C PHE A 19 21.58 -0.86 5.82
N SER A 20 21.66 -0.17 5.83
CA SER A 20 21.20 -0.61 4.93
C SER A 20 21.41 -1.58 3.98
N ASN A 21 20.64 -2.38 3.43
CA ASN A 21 21.18 -3.46 2.67
C ASN A 21 20.46 -3.65 1.34
N PRO A 22 21.12 -4.22 0.30
CA PRO A 22 20.52 -4.26 -1.04
C PRO A 22 19.24 -5.09 -1.11
N ALA A 23 19.19 -6.22 -0.43
CA ALA A 23 17.98 -7.03 -0.43
C ALA A 23 16.84 -6.29 0.21
N ALA A 24 17.12 -5.61 1.32
CA ALA A 24 16.12 -4.80 1.98
C ALA A 24 15.66 -3.67 1.07
N ARG A 25 16.56 -3.12 0.28
CA ARG A 25 16.18 -2.06 -0.64
C ARG A 25 15.26 -2.57 -1.74
N THR A 26 15.51 -3.79 -2.23
CA THR A 26 14.63 -4.39 -3.22
C THR A 26 13.23 -4.58 -2.63
N GLU A 27 13.18 -5.01 -1.40
CA GLU A 27 11.92 -5.20 -0.70
C GLU A 27 11.36 -3.88 -0.20
N GLY A 28 12.21 -2.87 -0.11
CA GLY A 28 11.83 -1.60 0.47
C GLY A 28 11.22 -0.61 -0.49
N ARG A 29 10.75 -1.06 -1.63
CA ARG A 29 10.07 -0.16 -2.55
C ARG A 29 8.83 0.39 -1.89
N THR A 30 8.69 1.70 -1.94
CA THR A 30 7.60 2.40 -1.27
C THR A 30 7.00 3.42 -2.22
N VAL A 31 5.68 3.46 -2.26
CA VAL A 31 4.99 4.53 -2.99
C VAL A 31 4.35 5.46 -1.96
N HIS A 32 4.26 6.72 -2.32
CA HIS A 32 3.72 7.75 -1.45
C HIS A 32 2.55 8.44 -2.13
N GLY A 33 1.55 8.74 -1.35
CA GLY A 33 0.38 9.45 -1.83
C GLY A 33 -0.30 10.15 -0.68
N LEU A 34 -1.60 10.39 -0.85
CA LEU A 34 -2.42 11.01 0.17
C LEU A 34 -2.99 9.93 1.07
N GLY A 35 -2.76 10.03 2.38
CA GLY A 35 -3.40 9.15 3.34
C GLY A 35 -4.87 9.48 3.44
N ALA A 36 -5.71 8.67 2.82
CA ALA A 36 -7.14 8.95 2.73
C ALA A 36 -7.94 8.33 3.88
N SER A 37 -7.44 7.26 4.44
CA SER A 37 -8.11 6.59 5.55
C SER A 37 -7.03 5.99 6.45
N PRO A 38 -7.06 6.24 7.76
CA PRO A 38 -5.96 5.85 8.64
C PRO A 38 -5.92 4.36 8.91
N GLY A 39 -4.80 3.92 9.46
CA GLY A 39 -4.59 2.53 9.84
C GLY A 39 -3.42 1.92 9.09
N VAL A 40 -2.97 0.77 9.58
CA VAL A 40 -1.88 0.02 8.98
C VAL A 40 -2.36 -1.39 8.73
N TYR A 41 -2.12 -1.90 7.52
CA TYR A 41 -2.52 -3.24 7.14
C TYR A 41 -1.44 -3.87 6.28
N GLU A 42 -1.20 -5.15 6.48
CA GLU A 42 -0.27 -5.92 5.64
C GLU A 42 -1.03 -7.04 4.97
N GLY A 43 -0.80 -7.22 3.69
CA GLY A 43 -1.46 -8.28 2.94
C GLY A 43 -0.88 -8.39 1.55
N THR A 44 -1.47 -9.32 0.78
CA THR A 44 -1.05 -9.57 -0.59
C THR A 44 -1.60 -8.49 -1.50
N ALA A 45 -0.73 -7.86 -2.28
CA ALA A 45 -1.15 -6.88 -3.27
C ALA A 45 -1.79 -7.57 -4.46
N ARG A 46 -2.94 -7.05 -4.87
CA ARG A 46 -3.61 -7.53 -6.06
C ARG A 46 -3.75 -6.35 -7.00
N VAL A 47 -2.97 -6.38 -8.08
CA VAL A 47 -2.96 -5.29 -9.05
C VAL A 47 -4.06 -5.57 -10.06
N ILE A 48 -5.07 -4.70 -10.06
CA ILE A 48 -6.30 -4.90 -10.82
C ILE A 48 -6.49 -3.73 -11.77
N SER A 49 -6.74 -4.00 -13.05
CA SER A 49 -7.01 -2.95 -14.01
C SER A 49 -8.50 -2.74 -14.27
N GLY A 50 -9.34 -3.70 -13.91
CA GLY A 50 -10.77 -3.55 -14.12
C GLY A 50 -11.57 -4.79 -13.78
N VAL A 51 -12.86 -4.72 -14.08
CA VAL A 51 -13.82 -5.76 -13.73
C VAL A 51 -13.42 -7.18 -14.15
N PRO A 52 -12.85 -7.40 -15.35
CA PRO A 52 -12.50 -8.76 -15.75
C PRO A 52 -11.51 -9.47 -14.82
N GLU A 53 -10.82 -8.71 -13.97
CA GLU A 53 -9.83 -9.26 -13.06
C GLU A 53 -10.33 -9.43 -11.63
N PHE A 54 -11.60 -9.11 -11.38
CA PHE A 54 -12.12 -9.11 -10.01
C PHE A 54 -12.10 -10.49 -9.36
N ASP A 55 -12.21 -11.55 -10.15
CA ASP A 55 -12.21 -12.90 -9.61
C ASP A 55 -10.84 -13.34 -9.06
N ARG A 56 -9.80 -12.57 -9.34
CA ARG A 56 -8.47 -12.84 -8.76
C ARG A 56 -8.37 -12.36 -7.31
N ILE A 57 -9.29 -11.49 -6.88
CA ILE A 57 -9.22 -10.89 -5.55
C ILE A 57 -9.66 -11.92 -4.50
N GLN A 58 -8.85 -12.04 -3.46
CA GLN A 58 -9.12 -12.93 -2.34
C GLN A 58 -9.42 -12.10 -1.09
N PRO A 59 -10.18 -12.64 -0.14
CA PRO A 59 -10.40 -11.93 1.12
C PRO A 59 -9.09 -11.55 1.80
N GLY A 60 -9.00 -10.30 2.24
CA GLY A 60 -7.80 -9.80 2.91
C GLY A 60 -6.75 -9.23 1.97
N ASP A 61 -6.99 -9.25 0.66
CA ASP A 61 -6.04 -8.67 -0.28
C ASP A 61 -5.99 -7.14 -0.16
N VAL A 62 -4.86 -6.58 -0.60
CA VAL A 62 -4.70 -5.13 -0.75
C VAL A 62 -4.94 -4.80 -2.22
N LEU A 63 -5.94 -3.98 -2.49
CA LEU A 63 -6.25 -3.58 -3.86
C LEU A 63 -5.28 -2.51 -4.31
N VAL A 64 -4.61 -2.75 -5.43
CA VAL A 64 -3.72 -1.77 -6.07
C VAL A 64 -4.26 -1.55 -7.48
N THR A 65 -4.70 -0.34 -7.76
CA THR A 65 -5.34 -0.05 -9.04
C THR A 65 -5.12 1.41 -9.43
N GLY A 66 -5.41 1.74 -10.69
CA GLY A 66 -5.27 3.11 -11.15
C GLY A 66 -6.26 4.04 -10.47
N ALA A 67 -7.52 3.64 -10.44
CA ALA A 67 -8.59 4.36 -9.76
C ALA A 67 -9.75 3.40 -9.58
N THR A 68 -10.55 3.61 -8.54
CA THR A 68 -11.73 2.78 -8.34
C THR A 68 -12.94 3.47 -8.95
N THR A 69 -13.93 2.65 -9.29
CA THR A 69 -15.24 3.11 -9.73
C THR A 69 -16.28 2.36 -8.92
N THR A 70 -17.56 2.68 -9.14
CA THR A 70 -18.64 2.00 -8.42
C THR A 70 -18.67 0.49 -8.69
N ALA A 71 -18.11 0.04 -9.82
CA ALA A 71 -18.04 -1.39 -10.10
C ALA A 71 -17.21 -2.13 -9.06
N PHE A 72 -16.24 -1.47 -8.43
CA PHE A 72 -15.42 -2.09 -7.38
C PHE A 72 -16.20 -2.35 -6.10
N ASN A 73 -17.40 -1.80 -5.94
CA ASN A 73 -18.20 -2.00 -4.72
C ASN A 73 -18.45 -3.47 -4.43
N ILE A 74 -18.44 -4.30 -5.47
CA ILE A 74 -18.67 -5.74 -5.30
C ILE A 74 -17.54 -6.38 -4.49
N VAL A 75 -16.31 -5.92 -4.66
CA VAL A 75 -15.14 -6.54 -4.02
C VAL A 75 -14.67 -5.80 -2.79
N LEU A 76 -15.15 -4.58 -2.54
CA LEU A 76 -14.69 -3.78 -1.41
C LEU A 76 -14.79 -4.49 -0.06
N PRO A 77 -15.87 -5.23 0.22
CA PRO A 77 -15.96 -5.91 1.53
C PRO A 77 -14.88 -6.96 1.76
N LEU A 78 -14.20 -7.40 0.71
CA LEU A 78 -13.14 -8.40 0.83
C LEU A 78 -11.79 -7.79 1.17
N LEU A 79 -11.63 -6.50 0.96
CA LEU A 79 -10.31 -5.87 0.97
C LEU A 79 -9.86 -5.50 2.36
N GLY A 80 -8.53 -5.58 2.59
CA GLY A 80 -7.93 -5.09 3.82
C GLY A 80 -7.37 -3.67 3.69
N ALA A 81 -7.09 -3.21 2.46
CA ALA A 81 -6.57 -1.88 2.21
C ALA A 81 -6.71 -1.53 0.74
N ILE A 82 -6.62 -0.25 0.41
CA ILE A 82 -6.73 0.25 -0.96
C ILE A 82 -5.56 1.18 -1.25
N VAL A 83 -4.94 0.99 -2.43
CA VAL A 83 -3.88 1.88 -2.91
C VAL A 83 -4.21 2.22 -4.36
N THR A 84 -4.25 3.51 -4.69
CA THR A 84 -4.56 3.94 -6.05
C THR A 84 -3.52 4.92 -6.59
N ASP A 85 -3.33 4.88 -7.93
CA ASP A 85 -2.44 5.81 -8.61
C ASP A 85 -3.04 7.22 -8.64
N ARG A 86 -4.32 7.31 -8.85
CA ARG A 86 -5.04 8.57 -9.02
C ARG A 86 -6.05 8.76 -7.90
N GLY A 87 -6.41 10.00 -7.69
CA GLY A 87 -7.47 10.35 -6.77
C GLY A 87 -6.98 11.30 -5.68
N GLY A 88 -7.92 11.93 -5.03
CA GLY A 88 -7.66 12.84 -3.92
C GLY A 88 -8.58 12.53 -2.75
N ALA A 89 -8.67 13.45 -1.82
CA ALA A 89 -9.41 13.23 -0.58
C ALA A 89 -10.90 12.95 -0.81
N LEU A 90 -11.45 13.39 -1.93
CA LEU A 90 -12.86 13.21 -2.26
C LEU A 90 -13.09 12.19 -3.37
N SER A 91 -12.06 11.45 -3.76
CA SER A 91 -12.22 10.42 -4.78
C SER A 91 -13.05 9.26 -4.23
N HIS A 92 -13.59 8.47 -5.16
CA HIS A 92 -14.37 7.29 -4.78
C HIS A 92 -13.56 6.37 -3.86
N ALA A 93 -12.30 6.11 -4.21
CA ALA A 93 -11.45 5.23 -3.40
C ALA A 93 -11.27 5.77 -1.98
N ALA A 94 -11.06 7.08 -1.84
CA ALA A 94 -10.86 7.69 -0.54
C ALA A 94 -12.13 7.58 0.31
N ILE A 95 -13.28 7.82 -0.30
CA ILE A 95 -14.55 7.80 0.40
C ILE A 95 -14.87 6.38 0.89
N VAL A 96 -14.72 5.38 0.01
CA VAL A 96 -15.07 4.01 0.39
C VAL A 96 -14.07 3.43 1.39
N ALA A 97 -12.80 3.82 1.32
CA ALA A 97 -11.83 3.36 2.31
C ALA A 97 -12.26 3.83 3.70
N ARG A 98 -12.70 5.08 3.81
CA ARG A 98 -13.17 5.61 5.08
C ARG A 98 -14.46 4.94 5.53
N GLU A 99 -15.38 4.66 4.61
CA GLU A 99 -16.64 4.02 4.96
C GLU A 99 -16.45 2.59 5.45
N PHE A 100 -15.50 1.88 4.88
CA PHE A 100 -15.20 0.50 5.27
C PHE A 100 -14.19 0.44 6.40
N ALA A 101 -13.67 1.58 6.83
CA ALA A 101 -12.68 1.68 7.91
C ALA A 101 -11.43 0.86 7.62
N ILE A 102 -10.98 0.87 6.37
CA ILE A 102 -9.74 0.20 5.97
C ILE A 102 -8.71 1.25 5.57
N PRO A 103 -7.41 0.96 5.75
CA PRO A 103 -6.38 1.91 5.33
C PRO A 103 -6.47 2.20 3.84
N GLY A 104 -6.26 3.46 3.47
CA GLY A 104 -6.32 3.87 2.08
C GLY A 104 -5.29 4.92 1.77
N VAL A 105 -4.58 4.73 0.65
CA VAL A 105 -3.61 5.68 0.14
C VAL A 105 -3.96 5.93 -1.32
N VAL A 106 -4.21 7.18 -1.67
CA VAL A 106 -4.63 7.55 -3.03
C VAL A 106 -3.62 8.52 -3.62
N GLY A 107 -3.67 8.67 -4.94
CA GLY A 107 -2.80 9.64 -5.61
C GLY A 107 -1.34 9.28 -5.58
N CYS A 108 -1.02 7.98 -5.60
CA CYS A 108 0.37 7.51 -5.54
C CYS A 108 1.11 7.68 -6.86
N THR A 109 0.42 7.96 -7.93
CA THR A 109 0.97 8.19 -9.28
C THR A 109 1.41 6.89 -9.97
N ASP A 110 2.20 6.05 -9.33
CA ASP A 110 2.83 4.91 -9.97
C ASP A 110 2.72 3.61 -9.17
N ALA A 111 1.74 3.52 -8.28
CA ALA A 111 1.62 2.31 -7.44
C ALA A 111 1.46 1.06 -8.29
N THR A 112 0.67 1.12 -9.37
CA THR A 112 0.45 -0.05 -10.21
C THR A 112 1.72 -0.47 -10.96
N ALA A 113 2.66 0.46 -11.15
CA ALA A 113 3.93 0.16 -11.81
C ALA A 113 4.97 -0.35 -10.82
N VAL A 114 4.95 0.14 -9.58
CA VAL A 114 5.97 -0.15 -8.58
C VAL A 114 5.67 -1.41 -7.79
N ILE A 115 4.39 -1.63 -7.45
CA ILE A 115 4.00 -2.75 -6.60
C ILE A 115 3.70 -3.95 -7.50
N PRO A 116 4.48 -5.04 -7.38
CA PRO A 116 4.20 -6.23 -8.18
C PRO A 116 2.93 -6.93 -7.69
N ASP A 117 2.18 -7.49 -8.64
CA ASP A 117 1.03 -8.30 -8.29
C ASP A 117 1.49 -9.50 -7.47
N GLY A 118 0.82 -9.75 -6.35
CA GLY A 118 1.17 -10.85 -5.47
C GLY A 118 2.20 -10.52 -4.41
N ALA A 119 2.76 -9.31 -4.41
CA ALA A 119 3.73 -8.91 -3.40
C ALA A 119 3.06 -8.73 -2.05
N TRP A 120 3.83 -8.93 -0.99
CA TRP A 120 3.35 -8.64 0.36
C TRP A 120 3.65 -7.17 0.64
N VAL A 121 2.61 -6.40 0.95
CA VAL A 121 2.76 -4.96 1.14
C VAL A 121 2.19 -4.53 2.48
N ARG A 122 2.75 -3.46 3.01
CA ARG A 122 2.19 -2.78 4.17
C ARG A 122 1.64 -1.44 3.72
N VAL A 123 0.39 -1.18 4.04
CA VAL A 123 -0.27 0.08 3.72
C VAL A 123 -0.46 0.87 5.00
N ASP A 124 0.09 2.08 5.03
CA ASP A 124 -0.04 2.99 6.17
C ASP A 124 -0.87 4.19 5.69
N GLY A 125 -2.15 4.15 6.00
CA GLY A 125 -3.06 5.21 5.58
C GLY A 125 -2.86 6.51 6.35
N GLN A 126 -2.25 6.44 7.52
CA GLN A 126 -1.95 7.64 8.29
C GLN A 126 -0.81 8.42 7.65
N ALA A 127 0.24 7.71 7.24
CA ALA A 127 1.43 8.33 6.65
C ALA A 127 1.28 8.56 5.14
N GLY A 128 0.34 7.90 4.50
CA GLY A 128 0.18 7.98 3.05
C GLY A 128 1.23 7.18 2.31
N GLU A 129 1.55 5.99 2.80
CA GLU A 129 2.60 5.15 2.23
C GLU A 129 2.12 3.72 2.02
N ALA A 130 2.63 3.11 0.96
CA ALA A 130 2.47 1.67 0.76
C ALA A 130 3.85 1.10 0.43
N ALA A 131 4.33 0.19 1.26
CA ALA A 131 5.68 -0.35 1.15
C ALA A 131 5.63 -1.83 0.77
N VAL A 132 6.46 -2.21 -0.21
CA VAL A 132 6.62 -3.61 -0.58
C VAL A 132 7.55 -4.25 0.43
N ILE A 133 7.05 -5.27 1.13
CA ILE A 133 7.81 -5.95 2.17
C ILE A 133 8.57 -7.13 1.57
N ARG A 134 7.96 -7.87 0.65
CA ARG A 134 8.60 -9.01 0.00
C ARG A 134 7.85 -9.49 -1.24
#